data_28643a6f9af35f76ba09a3e10770e431
#
_entry.id   28643a6f9af35f76ba09a3e10770e431
#
_cell.length_a   1.000
_cell.length_b   1.000
_cell.length_c   1.000
_cell.angle_alpha   90.00
_cell.angle_beta   90.00
_cell.angle_gamma   90.00
#
_symmetry.space_group_name_H-M   'P 1'
#
loop_
_entity.id
_entity.type
_entity.pdbx_description
1 polymer ?
#
loop_
_entity_poly.entity_id
_entity_poly.type
_entity_poly.pdbx_seq_one_letter_code
_entity_poly.pdbx_strand_id
1 'polypeptide(L)'
;MSPERHTGDLLSTIGETLRAERNERGLTLKQVSEGAHVSVSYLAEIERGEKDPSSRVLESIASGLDVEVSELLIRIALALEPAPVVPVTDSLAA
;
A
#
# COMPACT_ATOMS: atom_id res chain seq x y z
N MET A 1 4.78 19.45 12.51
CA MET A 1 4.25 18.49 12.40
C MET A 1 2.89 18.42 12.34
N SER A 2 2.34 18.39 11.37
CA SER A 2 0.95 18.47 11.28
C SER A 2 0.30 17.11 11.16
N PRO A 3 -0.82 16.98 11.78
CA PRO A 3 -1.54 15.72 11.75
C PRO A 3 -1.98 15.31 10.37
N GLU A 4 -2.18 16.26 9.49
CA GLU A 4 -2.62 15.90 8.16
C GLU A 4 -1.62 15.05 7.45
N ARG A 5 -0.36 15.17 7.82
CA ARG A 5 0.64 14.40 7.17
C ARG A 5 0.45 12.93 7.32
N HIS A 6 -0.10 12.49 8.45
CA HIS A 6 -0.27 11.07 8.66
C HIS A 6 -1.28 10.46 7.71
N THR A 7 -2.40 11.15 7.49
CA THR A 7 -3.40 10.64 6.58
C THR A 7 -2.88 10.63 5.15
N GLY A 8 -2.25 11.74 4.75
CA GLY A 8 -1.70 11.82 3.41
C GLY A 8 -0.63 10.79 3.19
N ASP A 9 0.20 10.58 4.21
CA ASP A 9 1.29 9.62 4.10
C ASP A 9 0.76 8.21 3.93
N LEU A 10 -0.31 7.86 4.61
CA LEU A 10 -0.85 6.51 4.48
C LEU A 10 -1.38 6.27 3.08
N LEU A 11 -2.19 7.17 2.56
CA LEU A 11 -2.75 6.98 1.23
C LEU A 11 -1.65 7.00 0.17
N SER A 12 -0.72 7.92 0.28
CA SER A 12 0.40 7.96 -0.64
C SER A 12 1.23 6.71 -0.57
N THR A 13 1.49 6.24 0.64
CA THR A 13 2.33 5.07 0.82
C THR A 13 1.66 3.83 0.27
N ILE A 14 0.36 3.69 0.49
CA ILE A 14 -0.37 2.58 -0.09
C ILE A 14 -0.24 2.62 -1.61
N GLY A 15 -0.50 3.79 -2.19
CA GLY A 15 -0.46 3.93 -3.63
C GLY A 15 0.91 3.65 -4.21
N GLU A 16 1.94 4.19 -3.58
CA GLU A 16 3.31 3.99 -4.05
C GLU A 16 3.72 2.54 -3.93
N THR A 17 3.32 1.88 -2.86
CA THR A 17 3.65 0.48 -2.67
C THR A 17 2.98 -0.38 -3.75
N LEU A 18 1.71 -0.11 -4.02
CA LEU A 18 1.01 -0.87 -5.05
C LEU A 18 1.66 -0.67 -6.41
N ARG A 19 2.04 0.56 -6.71
CA ARG A 19 2.69 0.84 -7.97
C ARG A 19 4.04 0.14 -8.07
N ALA A 20 4.81 0.16 -6.99
CA ALA A 20 6.11 -0.49 -6.96
C ALA A 20 5.96 -2.00 -7.16
N GLU A 21 4.98 -2.60 -6.49
CA GLU A 21 4.74 -4.02 -6.64
C GLU A 21 4.35 -4.36 -8.07
N ARG A 22 3.52 -3.52 -8.67
CA ARG A 22 3.10 -3.72 -10.04
C ARG A 22 4.28 -3.62 -11.00
N ASN A 23 5.09 -2.58 -10.82
CA ASN A 23 6.24 -2.35 -11.70
C ASN A 23 7.28 -3.45 -11.57
N GLU A 24 7.50 -3.92 -10.35
CA GLU A 24 8.46 -5.00 -10.14
C GLU A 24 8.07 -6.26 -10.87
N ARG A 25 6.78 -6.46 -11.05
CA ARG A 25 6.29 -7.63 -11.74
C ARG A 25 6.09 -7.40 -13.22
N GLY A 26 6.44 -6.20 -13.69
CA GLY A 26 6.31 -5.89 -15.11
C GLY A 26 4.88 -5.86 -15.59
N LEU A 27 3.94 -5.53 -14.70
CA LEU A 27 2.54 -5.53 -15.06
C LEU A 27 2.05 -4.13 -15.37
N THR A 28 1.11 -4.04 -16.31
CA THR A 28 0.52 -2.75 -16.63
C THR A 28 -0.67 -2.51 -15.71
N LEU A 29 -1.10 -1.26 -15.67
CA LEU A 29 -2.33 -0.93 -14.93
C LEU A 29 -3.49 -1.76 -15.43
N LYS A 30 -3.56 -1.96 -16.74
CA LYS A 30 -4.67 -2.71 -17.32
C LYS A 30 -4.65 -4.15 -16.84
N GLN A 31 -3.46 -4.76 -16.82
CA GLN A 31 -3.37 -6.15 -16.38
C GLN A 31 -3.79 -6.32 -14.94
N VAL A 32 -3.34 -5.42 -14.07
CA VAL A 32 -3.72 -5.53 -12.67
C VAL A 32 -5.21 -5.20 -12.49
N SER A 33 -5.70 -4.20 -13.20
CA SER A 33 -7.12 -3.85 -13.07
C SER A 33 -8.01 -5.01 -13.50
N GLU A 34 -7.61 -5.71 -14.54
CA GLU A 34 -8.38 -6.86 -14.98
C GLU A 34 -8.36 -7.97 -13.93
N GLY A 35 -7.20 -8.25 -13.38
CA GLY A 35 -7.09 -9.28 -12.36
C GLY A 35 -7.79 -8.91 -11.07
N ALA A 36 -7.88 -7.62 -10.78
CA ALA A 36 -8.53 -7.15 -9.57
C ALA A 36 -10.00 -6.81 -9.77
N HIS A 37 -10.47 -6.84 -11.03
CA HIS A 37 -11.87 -6.51 -11.34
C HIS A 37 -12.23 -5.10 -10.92
N VAL A 38 -11.31 -4.17 -11.14
CA VAL A 38 -11.56 -2.75 -10.90
C VAL A 38 -11.21 -2.01 -12.18
N SER A 39 -11.69 -0.79 -12.32
CA SER A 39 -11.38 -0.02 -13.51
C SER A 39 -9.94 0.47 -13.47
N VAL A 40 -9.37 0.69 -14.64
CA VAL A 40 -8.02 1.22 -14.74
C VAL A 40 -7.96 2.60 -14.07
N SER A 41 -8.98 3.43 -14.28
CA SER A 41 -9.00 4.76 -13.67
C SER A 41 -8.98 4.68 -12.17
N TYR A 42 -9.77 3.77 -11.61
CA TYR A 42 -9.83 3.63 -10.16
C TYR A 42 -8.49 3.17 -9.61
N LEU A 43 -7.90 2.17 -10.28
CA LEU A 43 -6.58 1.69 -9.83
C LEU A 43 -5.54 2.80 -9.92
N ALA A 44 -5.57 3.58 -11.00
CA ALA A 44 -4.63 4.67 -11.15
C ALA A 44 -4.81 5.72 -10.04
N GLU A 45 -6.06 5.99 -9.67
CA GLU A 45 -6.32 6.94 -8.58
C GLU A 45 -5.80 6.43 -7.26
N ILE A 46 -5.93 5.13 -7.01
CA ILE A 46 -5.39 4.54 -5.80
C ILE A 46 -3.86 4.66 -5.80
N GLU A 47 -3.24 4.38 -6.93
CA GLU A 47 -1.77 4.46 -6.99
C GLU A 47 -1.28 5.89 -6.77
N ARG A 48 -2.08 6.88 -7.16
CA ARG A 48 -1.69 8.27 -6.94
C ARG A 48 -2.03 8.78 -5.55
N GLY A 49 -2.63 7.94 -4.73
CA GLY A 49 -3.00 8.34 -3.37
C GLY A 49 -4.24 9.19 -3.33
N GLU A 50 -5.06 9.15 -4.38
CA GLU A 50 -6.26 9.98 -4.46
C GLU A 50 -7.50 9.27 -3.99
N LYS A 51 -7.46 7.95 -3.90
CA LYS A 51 -8.59 7.17 -3.45
C LYS A 51 -8.13 6.17 -2.41
N ASP A 52 -9.00 5.93 -1.46
CA ASP A 52 -8.72 5.05 -0.35
C ASP A 52 -9.31 3.68 -0.66
N PRO A 53 -8.49 2.67 -0.91
CA PRO A 53 -9.03 1.35 -1.22
C PRO A 53 -9.60 0.71 0.03
N SER A 54 -10.78 0.13 -0.10
CA SER A 54 -11.34 -0.66 0.99
C SER A 54 -10.52 -1.93 1.16
N SER A 55 -10.73 -2.63 2.25
CA SER A 55 -10.01 -3.87 2.46
C SER A 55 -10.33 -4.88 1.37
N ARG A 56 -11.57 -4.91 0.92
CA ARG A 56 -11.95 -5.81 -0.17
C ARG A 56 -11.20 -5.46 -1.46
N VAL A 57 -11.06 -4.16 -1.73
CA VAL A 57 -10.34 -3.74 -2.92
C VAL A 57 -8.87 -4.08 -2.80
N LEU A 58 -8.28 -3.92 -1.61
CA LEU A 58 -6.89 -4.30 -1.42
C LEU A 58 -6.68 -5.79 -1.65
N GLU A 59 -7.61 -6.62 -1.17
CA GLU A 59 -7.54 -8.05 -1.43
C GLU A 59 -7.61 -8.35 -2.92
N SER A 60 -8.48 -7.64 -3.62
CA SER A 60 -8.62 -7.83 -5.06
C SER A 60 -7.35 -7.42 -5.80
N ILE A 61 -6.75 -6.30 -5.39
CA ILE A 61 -5.53 -5.85 -6.03
C ILE A 61 -4.39 -6.82 -5.76
N ALA A 62 -4.31 -7.34 -4.53
CA ALA A 62 -3.29 -8.34 -4.22
C ALA A 62 -3.44 -9.55 -5.12
N SER A 63 -4.68 -9.97 -5.35
CA SER A 63 -4.94 -11.08 -6.27
C SER A 63 -4.49 -10.71 -7.68
N GLY A 64 -4.77 -9.50 -8.12
CA GLY A 64 -4.34 -9.05 -9.44
C GLY A 64 -2.84 -8.98 -9.58
N LEU A 65 -2.14 -8.76 -8.47
CA LEU A 65 -0.68 -8.74 -8.44
C LEU A 65 -0.09 -10.12 -8.19
N ASP A 66 -0.95 -11.08 -7.88
CA ASP A 66 -0.53 -12.44 -7.57
C ASP A 66 0.34 -12.48 -6.32
N VAL A 67 -0.06 -11.76 -5.30
CA VAL A 67 0.61 -11.81 -4.01
C VAL A 67 -0.43 -12.03 -2.93
N GLU A 68 0.01 -12.54 -1.79
CA GLU A 68 -0.86 -12.68 -0.65
C GLU A 68 -1.14 -11.30 -0.09
N VAL A 69 -2.37 -11.07 0.36
CA VAL A 69 -2.71 -9.78 0.92
C VAL A 69 -1.87 -9.48 2.16
N SER A 70 -1.54 -10.53 2.93
CA SER A 70 -0.71 -10.33 4.11
C SER A 70 0.68 -9.81 3.72
N GLU A 71 1.23 -10.32 2.65
CA GLU A 71 2.51 -9.84 2.18
C GLU A 71 2.43 -8.40 1.71
N LEU A 72 1.35 -8.06 1.02
CA LEU A 72 1.15 -6.70 0.57
C LEU A 72 1.04 -5.75 1.75
N LEU A 73 0.31 -6.14 2.79
CA LEU A 73 0.17 -5.31 3.97
C LEU A 73 1.50 -5.12 4.69
N ILE A 74 2.31 -6.17 4.74
CA ILE A 74 3.63 -6.05 5.35
C ILE A 74 4.47 -5.04 4.57
N ARG A 75 4.42 -5.07 3.26
CA ARG A 75 5.20 -4.14 2.46
C ARG A 75 4.73 -2.71 2.64
N ILE A 76 3.43 -2.52 2.75
CA ILE A 76 2.90 -1.20 3.05
C ILE A 76 3.39 -0.74 4.41
N ALA A 77 3.33 -1.62 5.39
CA ALA A 77 3.75 -1.27 6.74
C ALA A 77 5.22 -0.91 6.78
N LEU A 78 6.04 -1.65 6.07
CA LEU A 78 7.48 -1.36 6.03
C LEU A 78 7.76 -0.05 5.31
N ALA A 79 6.95 0.29 4.34
CA ALA A 79 7.13 1.53 3.60
C ALA A 79 6.65 2.76 4.36
N LEU A 80 5.80 2.55 5.35
CA LEU A 80 5.37 3.65 6.19
C LEU A 80 6.49 3.93 7.15
N GLU A 81 7.21 4.92 6.99
CA GLU A 81 8.31 5.21 7.85
C GLU A 81 7.82 5.69 9.18
N PRO A 82 7.68 4.82 10.15
CA PRO A 82 7.16 5.25 11.44
C PRO A 82 8.10 6.23 12.09
N ALA A 83 7.57 7.05 12.94
CA ALA A 83 8.40 7.96 13.70
C ALA A 83 9.44 7.13 14.45
N PRO A 84 10.62 7.68 14.62
CA PRO A 84 11.64 6.97 15.38
C PRO A 84 11.11 6.64 16.75
N VAL A 85 11.16 5.41 17.09
CA VAL A 85 10.61 4.94 18.32
C VAL A 85 11.74 4.56 19.23
N VAL A 86 11.71 5.08 20.43
CA VAL A 86 12.67 4.64 21.40
C VAL A 86 12.40 3.18 21.62
N PRO A 87 13.40 2.36 21.52
CA PRO A 87 13.18 0.93 21.66
C PRO A 87 12.59 0.60 22.99
N VAL A 88 11.42 0.11 22.98
CA VAL A 88 10.76 -0.31 24.19
C VAL A 88 11.54 -1.43 24.83
N THR A 89 12.22 -2.17 24.02
CA THR A 89 13.02 -3.25 24.53
C THR A 89 14.09 -2.78 25.50
N ASP A 90 14.52 -1.56 25.35
CA ASP A 90 15.48 -1.04 26.30
C ASP A 90 14.89 -0.98 27.69
N SER A 91 13.67 -0.56 27.78
CA SER A 91 12.99 -0.52 29.05
C SER A 91 12.79 -1.92 29.58
N LEU A 92 12.47 -2.82 28.70
CA LEU A 92 12.24 -4.17 29.13
C LEU A 92 13.52 -4.83 29.59
N ALA A 93 14.60 -4.46 28.98
CA ALA A 93 15.88 -5.03 29.38
C ALA A 93 16.25 -4.61 30.78
N ALA A 94 15.76 -3.49 31.18
CA ALA A 94 16.00 -3.07 32.54
C ALA A 94 15.09 -3.82 33.50
#